data_d8c80f62b1aad5394961ac18c3f2e09c
#
_entry.id   d8c80f62b1aad5394961ac18c3f2e09c
#
_cell.length_a   1.000
_cell.length_b   1.000
_cell.length_c   1.000
_cell.angle_alpha   90.00
_cell.angle_beta   90.00
_cell.angle_gamma   90.00
#
_symmetry.space_group_name_H-M   'P 1'
#
loop_
_entity.id
_entity.type
_entity.pdbx_description
1 polymer ?
#
loop_
_entity_poly.entity_id
_entity_poly.type
_entity_poly.pdbx_seq_one_letter_code
_entity_poly.pdbx_strand_id
1 'polypeptide(L)'
;TGSIRTDGGIGVAKSVFANVVHADGTTNATSNTTGQLLSSGGLGVAKAAVVGGDLTTWTDTYQKDITRTIVAEATIADAANAWLFEVPIASWSAGEVALKLKAGANETEFRKYLFCESGSGTVENNQYGGLGHDITATITFDTTDGSGSTAGATHIGMNVLNGDGVEIVAKVEATFHSV
;
A
#
# COMPACT_ATOMS: atom_id res chain seq x y z
N THR A 1 -8.70 -17.04 44.52
CA THR A 1 -8.72 -16.34 43.20
C THR A 1 -8.89 -14.87 43.46
N GLY A 2 -7.81 -14.10 43.29
CA GLY A 2 -7.83 -12.65 43.43
C GLY A 2 -8.30 -11.97 42.15
N SER A 3 -9.14 -10.95 42.27
CA SER A 3 -9.48 -10.06 41.16
C SER A 3 -9.10 -8.62 41.55
N ILE A 4 -8.52 -7.90 40.58
CA ILE A 4 -8.31 -6.47 40.72
C ILE A 4 -9.44 -5.79 39.96
N ARG A 5 -10.25 -4.98 40.65
CA ARG A 5 -11.27 -4.12 40.03
C ARG A 5 -10.84 -2.66 40.25
N THR A 6 -10.78 -1.89 39.21
CA THR A 6 -10.49 -0.46 39.26
C THR A 6 -11.51 0.28 38.41
N ASP A 7 -11.97 1.44 38.88
CA ASP A 7 -12.86 2.31 38.08
C ASP A 7 -12.04 3.19 37.12
N GLY A 8 -10.73 3.07 37.15
CA GLY A 8 -9.77 3.70 36.24
C GLY A 8 -8.82 2.70 35.61
N GLY A 9 -7.77 3.18 34.97
CA GLY A 9 -6.76 2.35 34.33
C GLY A 9 -5.80 1.70 35.36
N ILE A 10 -5.12 0.65 34.91
CA ILE A 10 -4.00 0.03 35.63
C ILE A 10 -2.72 0.43 34.89
N GLY A 11 -1.83 1.17 35.58
CA GLY A 11 -0.51 1.51 35.06
C GLY A 11 0.50 0.42 35.45
N VAL A 12 1.16 -0.19 34.47
CA VAL A 12 2.26 -1.14 34.68
C VAL A 12 3.52 -0.61 34.04
N ALA A 13 4.54 -0.33 34.84
CA ALA A 13 5.77 0.33 34.35
C ALA A 13 6.66 -0.55 33.44
N LYS A 14 6.46 -1.87 33.44
CA LYS A 14 7.30 -2.80 32.63
C LYS A 14 6.46 -3.77 31.80
N SER A 15 5.98 -4.87 32.37
CA SER A 15 5.36 -5.95 31.62
C SER A 15 4.12 -6.50 32.31
N VAL A 16 3.13 -6.88 31.53
CA VAL A 16 1.98 -7.67 31.95
C VAL A 16 2.14 -9.09 31.41
N PHE A 17 2.17 -10.09 32.26
CA PHE A 17 2.16 -11.49 31.88
C PHE A 17 0.76 -12.05 32.17
N ALA A 18 0.04 -12.42 31.14
CA ALA A 18 -1.31 -12.98 31.24
C ALA A 18 -1.50 -14.12 30.25
N ASN A 19 -2.25 -15.16 30.65
CA ASN A 19 -2.65 -16.20 29.70
C ASN A 19 -3.64 -15.67 28.65
N VAL A 20 -4.50 -14.76 29.04
CA VAL A 20 -5.50 -14.13 28.17
C VAL A 20 -5.66 -12.67 28.58
N VAL A 21 -5.72 -11.78 27.59
CA VAL A 21 -6.14 -10.39 27.74
C VAL A 21 -7.39 -10.18 26.91
N HIS A 22 -8.50 -9.82 27.56
CA HIS A 22 -9.74 -9.41 26.90
C HIS A 22 -9.87 -7.87 26.93
N ALA A 23 -10.18 -7.29 25.80
CA ALA A 23 -10.55 -5.88 25.66
C ALA A 23 -11.98 -5.84 25.09
N ASP A 24 -12.99 -5.76 25.95
CA ASP A 24 -14.40 -5.96 25.62
C ASP A 24 -15.11 -4.68 25.13
N GLY A 25 -14.39 -3.61 24.87
CA GLY A 25 -15.00 -2.38 24.38
C GLY A 25 -15.50 -2.50 22.93
N THR A 26 -16.36 -1.58 22.55
CA THR A 26 -16.97 -1.51 21.22
C THR A 26 -16.47 -0.34 20.38
N THR A 27 -15.40 0.35 20.84
CA THR A 27 -14.85 1.51 20.12
C THR A 27 -14.06 1.05 18.90
N ASN A 28 -14.53 1.43 17.72
CA ASN A 28 -13.80 1.20 16.49
C ASN A 28 -12.56 2.10 16.42
N ALA A 29 -11.45 1.55 15.97
CA ALA A 29 -10.27 2.34 15.65
C ALA A 29 -10.51 3.12 14.36
N THR A 30 -10.43 4.44 14.44
CA THR A 30 -10.53 5.37 13.28
C THR A 30 -9.19 6.07 13.01
N SER A 31 -8.22 5.86 13.88
CA SER A 31 -6.86 6.38 13.78
C SER A 31 -5.92 5.57 14.67
N ASN A 32 -4.62 5.87 14.64
CA ASN A 32 -3.64 5.28 15.54
C ASN A 32 -3.75 5.75 17.02
N THR A 33 -4.69 6.62 17.32
CA THR A 33 -4.95 7.14 18.66
C THR A 33 -6.32 6.73 19.22
N THR A 34 -7.09 5.91 18.45
CA THR A 34 -8.41 5.43 18.84
C THR A 34 -8.47 3.90 18.74
N GLY A 35 -9.29 3.26 19.55
CA GLY A 35 -9.46 1.81 19.57
C GLY A 35 -9.30 1.21 20.97
N GLN A 36 -9.60 -0.06 21.10
CA GLN A 36 -9.54 -0.81 22.38
C GLN A 36 -8.12 -1.23 22.76
N LEU A 37 -7.27 -1.51 21.80
CA LEU A 37 -5.87 -1.82 22.01
C LEU A 37 -5.03 -0.79 21.24
N LEU A 38 -4.32 0.05 21.98
CA LEU A 38 -3.42 1.05 21.42
C LEU A 38 -1.97 0.67 21.73
N SER A 39 -1.14 0.62 20.71
CA SER A 39 0.30 0.40 20.83
C SER A 39 1.03 1.54 20.12
N SER A 40 1.81 2.32 20.87
CA SER A 40 2.68 3.35 20.28
C SER A 40 3.94 2.78 19.64
N GLY A 41 4.21 1.49 19.88
CA GLY A 41 5.25 0.70 19.21
C GLY A 41 4.64 -0.33 18.26
N GLY A 42 5.37 -1.36 17.95
CA GLY A 42 4.88 -2.47 17.14
C GLY A 42 4.05 -3.49 17.92
N LEU A 43 3.23 -4.26 17.23
CA LEU A 43 2.56 -5.45 17.74
C LEU A 43 3.30 -6.69 17.21
N GLY A 44 3.92 -7.45 18.12
CA GLY A 44 4.53 -8.74 17.79
C GLY A 44 3.56 -9.89 18.05
N VAL A 45 3.26 -10.70 17.03
CA VAL A 45 2.42 -11.90 17.13
C VAL A 45 3.25 -13.11 16.70
N ALA A 46 3.56 -14.00 17.65
CA ALA A 46 4.46 -15.12 17.40
C ALA A 46 3.85 -16.25 16.54
N LYS A 47 2.52 -16.29 16.40
CA LYS A 47 1.84 -17.35 15.62
C LYS A 47 0.88 -16.75 14.61
N ALA A 48 -0.37 -16.52 14.97
CA ALA A 48 -1.40 -16.03 14.07
C ALA A 48 -2.13 -14.83 14.68
N ALA A 49 -2.46 -13.83 13.85
CA ALA A 49 -3.44 -12.81 14.14
C ALA A 49 -4.71 -13.11 13.33
N VAL A 50 -5.87 -13.14 13.98
CA VAL A 50 -7.17 -13.30 13.33
C VAL A 50 -7.89 -11.96 13.46
N VAL A 51 -8.22 -11.35 12.32
CA VAL A 51 -8.95 -10.09 12.24
C VAL A 51 -10.35 -10.42 11.73
N GLY A 52 -11.38 -10.18 12.57
CA GLY A 52 -12.78 -10.51 12.25
C GLY A 52 -13.48 -9.48 11.34
N GLY A 53 -12.79 -8.43 10.93
CA GLY A 53 -13.26 -7.38 10.04
C GLY A 53 -12.14 -6.95 9.09
N ASP A 54 -12.23 -5.74 8.58
CA ASP A 54 -11.20 -5.20 7.68
C ASP A 54 -9.89 -4.91 8.42
N LEU A 55 -8.78 -5.30 7.83
CA LEU A 55 -7.45 -4.86 8.26
C LEU A 55 -7.08 -3.60 7.48
N THR A 56 -7.14 -2.44 8.15
CA THR A 56 -6.70 -1.17 7.57
C THR A 56 -5.24 -0.93 7.90
N THR A 57 -4.40 -0.84 6.89
CA THR A 57 -3.00 -0.39 7.01
C THR A 57 -2.85 0.98 6.35
N TRP A 58 -2.19 1.91 7.03
CA TRP A 58 -1.97 3.28 6.53
C TRP A 58 -0.77 3.37 5.61
N THR A 59 0.04 2.34 5.61
CA THR A 59 1.24 2.20 4.81
C THR A 59 1.28 0.82 4.16
N ASP A 60 2.45 0.37 3.78
CA ASP A 60 2.65 -0.90 3.08
C ASP A 60 2.40 -2.11 3.98
N THR A 61 1.85 -3.16 3.42
CA THR A 61 1.83 -4.49 4.04
C THR A 61 3.05 -5.27 3.56
N TYR A 62 3.91 -5.67 4.50
CA TYR A 62 5.08 -6.51 4.21
C TYR A 62 4.80 -7.97 4.57
N GLN A 63 4.95 -8.86 3.59
CA GLN A 63 5.27 -10.25 3.86
C GLN A 63 6.80 -10.38 3.74
N LYS A 64 7.47 -10.50 4.89
CA LYS A 64 8.93 -10.53 4.94
C LYS A 64 9.48 -11.60 4.01
N ASP A 65 10.44 -11.20 3.19
CA ASP A 65 11.24 -12.07 2.32
C ASP A 65 10.47 -12.76 1.17
N ILE A 66 9.20 -12.40 0.91
CA ILE A 66 8.41 -13.02 -0.17
C ILE A 66 7.71 -11.97 -1.04
N THR A 67 6.82 -11.15 -0.44
CA THR A 67 6.05 -10.15 -1.19
C THR A 67 5.85 -8.87 -0.40
N ARG A 68 5.68 -7.77 -1.13
CA ARG A 68 5.23 -6.49 -0.60
C ARG A 68 4.04 -6.01 -1.43
N THR A 69 2.94 -5.62 -0.80
CA THR A 69 1.81 -4.99 -1.47
C THR A 69 1.74 -3.51 -1.10
N ILE A 70 1.64 -2.67 -2.12
CA ILE A 70 1.42 -1.22 -1.99
C ILE A 70 0.04 -0.91 -2.55
N VAL A 71 -0.73 -0.10 -1.82
CA VAL A 71 -1.95 0.53 -2.32
C VAL A 71 -1.74 2.04 -2.28
N ALA A 72 -1.89 2.69 -3.43
CA ALA A 72 -1.77 4.13 -3.54
C ALA A 72 -2.88 4.70 -4.44
N GLU A 73 -3.21 5.97 -4.23
CA GLU A 73 -4.20 6.69 -5.01
C GLU A 73 -3.71 8.13 -5.25
N ALA A 74 -3.91 8.62 -6.46
CA ALA A 74 -3.64 10.01 -6.81
C ALA A 74 -4.77 10.58 -7.68
N THR A 75 -5.10 11.83 -7.44
CA THR A 75 -5.92 12.66 -8.32
C THR A 75 -4.99 13.43 -9.25
N ILE A 76 -5.15 13.26 -10.56
CA ILE A 76 -4.23 13.78 -11.57
C ILE A 76 -5.01 14.70 -12.51
N ALA A 77 -4.66 15.98 -12.50
CA ALA A 77 -5.25 16.96 -13.41
C ALA A 77 -4.91 16.63 -14.87
N ASP A 78 -5.69 17.15 -15.81
CA ASP A 78 -5.37 17.01 -17.23
C ASP A 78 -3.97 17.50 -17.57
N ALA A 79 -3.28 16.79 -18.45
CA ALA A 79 -1.88 17.01 -18.85
C ALA A 79 -0.85 16.97 -17.69
N ALA A 80 -1.24 16.56 -16.49
CA ALA A 80 -0.35 16.35 -15.35
C ALA A 80 0.05 14.87 -15.20
N ASN A 81 1.05 14.62 -14.39
CA ASN A 81 1.49 13.28 -14.04
C ASN A 81 1.61 13.08 -12.51
N ALA A 82 1.60 11.82 -12.09
CA ALA A 82 1.88 11.44 -10.72
C ALA A 82 2.61 10.10 -10.65
N TRP A 83 3.62 10.02 -9.77
CA TRP A 83 4.20 8.76 -9.36
C TRP A 83 3.28 8.10 -8.33
N LEU A 84 2.81 6.89 -8.61
CA LEU A 84 1.92 6.15 -7.71
C LEU A 84 2.68 5.31 -6.70
N PHE A 85 3.86 4.83 -7.04
CA PHE A 85 4.78 4.20 -6.11
C PHE A 85 6.22 4.32 -6.58
N GLU A 86 7.15 4.16 -5.63
CA GLU A 86 8.59 3.98 -5.85
C GLU A 86 9.10 2.96 -4.83
N VAL A 87 9.82 1.94 -5.28
CA VAL A 87 10.36 0.89 -4.41
C VAL A 87 11.84 0.63 -4.70
N PRO A 88 12.67 0.38 -3.67
CA PRO A 88 14.09 0.10 -3.86
C PRO A 88 14.31 -1.16 -4.72
N ILE A 89 15.11 -1.05 -5.78
CA ILE A 89 15.48 -2.17 -6.67
C ILE A 89 16.24 -3.26 -5.89
N ALA A 90 17.09 -2.87 -4.94
CA ALA A 90 17.86 -3.80 -4.12
C ALA A 90 17.00 -4.81 -3.32
N SER A 91 15.72 -4.54 -3.16
CA SER A 91 14.81 -5.42 -2.42
C SER A 91 13.69 -5.99 -3.31
N TRP A 92 13.31 -5.26 -4.37
CA TRP A 92 12.11 -5.54 -5.16
C TRP A 92 12.38 -5.22 -6.62
N SER A 93 12.62 -6.23 -7.44
CA SER A 93 12.97 -6.04 -8.86
C SER A 93 11.87 -6.49 -9.83
N ALA A 94 10.83 -7.14 -9.34
CA ALA A 94 9.71 -7.60 -10.18
C ALA A 94 8.38 -7.54 -9.43
N GLY A 95 7.28 -7.50 -10.18
CA GLY A 95 5.96 -7.50 -9.57
C GLY A 95 4.83 -7.44 -10.58
N GLU A 96 3.61 -7.40 -10.03
CA GLU A 96 2.38 -7.15 -10.79
C GLU A 96 1.66 -5.92 -10.26
N VAL A 97 0.92 -5.25 -11.15
CA VAL A 97 0.13 -4.07 -10.85
C VAL A 97 -1.29 -4.25 -11.34
N ALA A 98 -2.25 -3.97 -10.47
CA ALA A 98 -3.62 -3.72 -10.81
C ALA A 98 -3.87 -2.21 -10.71
N LEU A 99 -4.17 -1.57 -11.82
CA LEU A 99 -4.45 -0.13 -11.92
C LEU A 99 -5.91 0.09 -12.23
N LYS A 100 -6.58 0.90 -11.42
CA LYS A 100 -7.93 1.40 -11.69
C LYS A 100 -7.84 2.89 -11.99
N LEU A 101 -8.34 3.28 -13.15
CA LEU A 101 -8.51 4.68 -13.56
C LEU A 101 -9.97 5.05 -13.50
N LYS A 102 -10.27 6.27 -13.09
CA LYS A 102 -11.62 6.83 -13.10
C LYS A 102 -11.55 8.26 -13.64
N ALA A 103 -12.29 8.52 -14.73
CA ALA A 103 -12.48 9.84 -15.29
C ALA A 103 -13.94 10.28 -15.09
N GLY A 104 -14.14 11.46 -14.55
CA GLY A 104 -15.48 11.97 -14.27
C GLY A 104 -16.34 11.06 -13.36
N ALA A 105 -17.65 11.05 -13.57
CA ALA A 105 -18.59 10.32 -12.72
C ALA A 105 -18.76 8.83 -13.10
N ASN A 106 -18.67 8.48 -14.38
CA ASN A 106 -19.14 7.20 -14.91
C ASN A 106 -18.07 6.39 -15.66
N GLU A 107 -16.93 6.98 -15.99
CA GLU A 107 -15.89 6.32 -16.75
C GLU A 107 -14.89 5.65 -15.82
N THR A 108 -14.75 4.35 -15.97
CA THR A 108 -13.81 3.56 -15.17
C THR A 108 -13.11 2.55 -16.08
N GLU A 109 -11.81 2.48 -15.96
CA GLU A 109 -10.97 1.50 -16.64
C GLU A 109 -10.12 0.74 -15.64
N PHE A 110 -9.88 -0.53 -15.91
CA PHE A 110 -9.01 -1.39 -15.13
C PHE A 110 -7.92 -1.96 -16.05
N ARG A 111 -6.66 -1.84 -15.65
CA ARG A 111 -5.49 -2.35 -16.38
C ARG A 111 -4.63 -3.22 -15.46
N LYS A 112 -4.01 -4.26 -16.02
CA LYS A 112 -3.05 -5.10 -15.31
C LYS A 112 -1.72 -5.14 -16.04
N TYR A 113 -0.64 -5.07 -15.26
CA TYR A 113 0.73 -5.08 -15.75
C TYR A 113 1.58 -6.09 -14.98
N LEU A 114 2.50 -6.73 -15.70
CA LEU A 114 3.70 -7.34 -15.11
C LEU A 114 4.89 -6.44 -15.42
N PHE A 115 5.82 -6.33 -14.51
CA PHE A 115 7.04 -5.57 -14.72
C PHE A 115 8.24 -6.26 -14.04
N CYS A 116 9.42 -6.01 -14.59
CA CYS A 116 10.69 -6.41 -13.97
C CYS A 116 11.80 -5.41 -14.34
N GLU A 117 12.78 -5.28 -13.47
CA GLU A 117 14.05 -4.59 -13.74
C GLU A 117 15.01 -5.60 -14.36
N SER A 118 15.64 -5.24 -15.47
CA SER A 118 16.47 -6.15 -16.28
C SER A 118 17.96 -6.21 -15.90
N GLY A 119 18.34 -5.63 -14.74
CA GLY A 119 19.74 -5.56 -14.29
C GLY A 119 20.57 -4.46 -14.98
N SER A 120 19.99 -3.69 -15.89
CA SER A 120 20.65 -2.60 -16.63
C SER A 120 20.11 -1.22 -16.27
N GLY A 121 19.28 -1.11 -15.23
CA GLY A 121 18.56 0.11 -14.90
C GLY A 121 17.39 0.40 -15.84
N THR A 122 16.89 -0.61 -16.53
CA THR A 122 15.72 -0.51 -17.40
C THR A 122 14.59 -1.34 -16.83
N VAL A 123 13.38 -0.78 -16.81
CA VAL A 123 12.18 -1.52 -16.38
C VAL A 123 11.43 -2.00 -17.61
N GLU A 124 11.34 -3.30 -17.75
CA GLU A 124 10.49 -3.94 -18.75
C GLU A 124 9.11 -4.16 -18.16
N ASN A 125 8.07 -3.91 -18.95
CA ASN A 125 6.70 -4.12 -18.52
C ASN A 125 5.82 -4.64 -19.67
N ASN A 126 4.75 -5.34 -19.30
CA ASN A 126 3.76 -5.85 -20.24
C ASN A 126 2.35 -5.69 -19.65
N GLN A 127 1.47 -5.01 -20.38
CA GLN A 127 0.06 -4.98 -20.07
C GLN A 127 -0.59 -6.29 -20.57
N TYR A 128 -1.18 -7.05 -19.66
CA TYR A 128 -1.82 -8.35 -19.99
C TYR A 128 -3.33 -8.38 -19.74
N GLY A 129 -3.93 -7.30 -19.25
CA GLY A 129 -5.37 -7.18 -19.04
C GLY A 129 -5.82 -5.72 -19.05
N GLY A 130 -7.02 -5.52 -19.58
CA GLY A 130 -7.71 -4.24 -19.55
C GLY A 130 -9.22 -4.47 -19.71
N LEU A 131 -10.01 -3.69 -18.98
CA LEU A 131 -11.47 -3.73 -19.01
C LEU A 131 -12.03 -2.37 -18.64
N GLY A 132 -13.03 -1.90 -19.37
CA GLY A 132 -13.75 -0.67 -19.08
C GLY A 132 -13.67 0.36 -20.20
N HIS A 133 -13.82 1.63 -19.85
CA HIS A 133 -13.64 2.75 -20.77
C HIS A 133 -12.17 2.93 -21.15
N ASP A 134 -11.91 3.42 -22.35
CA ASP A 134 -10.57 3.74 -22.84
C ASP A 134 -10.18 5.15 -22.33
N ILE A 135 -9.71 5.22 -21.09
CA ILE A 135 -9.22 6.46 -20.49
C ILE A 135 -7.83 6.76 -21.06
N THR A 136 -7.67 7.95 -21.63
CA THR A 136 -6.40 8.39 -22.24
C THR A 136 -5.37 8.68 -21.16
N ALA A 137 -4.67 7.65 -20.70
CA ALA A 137 -3.57 7.77 -19.75
C ALA A 137 -2.36 6.97 -20.21
N THR A 138 -1.20 7.62 -20.20
CA THR A 138 0.10 6.98 -20.44
C THR A 138 0.68 6.46 -19.15
N ILE A 139 0.94 5.14 -19.10
CA ILE A 139 1.54 4.47 -17.96
C ILE A 139 3.00 4.19 -18.27
N THR A 140 3.89 4.67 -17.43
CA THR A 140 5.33 4.45 -17.56
C THR A 140 5.87 3.77 -16.31
N PHE A 141 6.60 2.69 -16.50
CA PHE A 141 7.46 2.09 -15.47
C PHE A 141 8.89 2.50 -15.76
N ASP A 142 9.58 3.04 -14.77
CA ASP A 142 10.94 3.55 -14.97
C ASP A 142 11.76 3.38 -13.68
N THR A 143 13.08 3.52 -13.81
CA THR A 143 13.95 3.63 -12.65
C THR A 143 14.02 5.07 -12.17
N THR A 144 14.02 5.23 -10.84
CA THR A 144 14.04 6.55 -10.20
C THR A 144 15.08 6.63 -9.08
N ASP A 145 15.25 7.81 -8.51
CA ASP A 145 16.07 8.05 -7.31
C ASP A 145 15.28 7.90 -5.99
N GLY A 146 13.97 7.59 -6.06
CA GLY A 146 13.06 7.52 -4.92
C GLY A 146 12.44 8.87 -4.54
N SER A 147 12.65 9.92 -5.35
CA SER A 147 12.06 11.25 -5.16
C SER A 147 11.22 11.71 -6.37
N GLY A 148 10.86 10.78 -7.27
CA GLY A 148 10.13 11.06 -8.50
C GLY A 148 11.02 11.56 -9.65
N SER A 149 12.33 11.48 -9.52
CA SER A 149 13.28 11.84 -10.58
C SER A 149 13.82 10.59 -11.26
N THR A 150 13.80 10.58 -12.60
CA THR A 150 14.40 9.51 -13.42
C THR A 150 15.93 9.62 -13.52
N ALA A 151 16.55 10.56 -12.80
CA ALA A 151 18.01 10.74 -12.80
C ALA A 151 18.78 9.68 -12.00
N GLY A 152 18.08 8.80 -11.29
CA GLY A 152 18.67 7.73 -10.47
C GLY A 152 18.15 6.35 -10.89
N ALA A 153 18.89 5.31 -10.51
CA ALA A 153 18.53 3.91 -10.78
C ALA A 153 18.50 3.07 -9.49
N THR A 154 17.98 3.66 -8.41
CA THR A 154 17.90 3.00 -7.09
C THR A 154 16.52 2.46 -6.75
N HIS A 155 15.50 2.94 -7.45
CA HIS A 155 14.09 2.56 -7.25
C HIS A 155 13.42 2.21 -8.58
N ILE A 156 12.40 1.39 -8.54
CA ILE A 156 11.41 1.21 -9.60
C ILE A 156 10.20 2.03 -9.24
N GLY A 157 9.72 2.84 -10.18
CA GLY A 157 8.52 3.64 -10.02
C GLY A 157 7.51 3.42 -11.14
N MET A 158 6.25 3.70 -10.83
CA MET A 158 5.17 3.77 -11.80
C MET A 158 4.60 5.18 -11.86
N ASN A 159 4.67 5.78 -13.03
CA ASN A 159 4.13 7.10 -13.32
C ASN A 159 2.87 6.99 -14.18
N VAL A 160 1.89 7.83 -13.91
CA VAL A 160 0.68 7.99 -14.70
C VAL A 160 0.61 9.42 -15.22
N LEU A 161 0.66 9.58 -16.53
CA LEU A 161 0.39 10.87 -17.21
C LEU A 161 -1.05 10.86 -17.71
N ASN A 162 -1.83 11.81 -17.25
CA ASN A 162 -3.21 12.01 -17.67
C ASN A 162 -3.26 12.79 -18.99
N GLY A 163 -3.90 12.26 -20.00
CA GLY A 163 -4.15 12.90 -21.30
C GLY A 163 -5.63 12.86 -21.70
N ASP A 164 -6.53 12.66 -20.75
CA ASP A 164 -7.96 12.41 -21.00
C ASP A 164 -8.80 13.69 -21.21
N GLY A 165 -8.20 14.87 -21.03
CA GLY A 165 -8.90 16.15 -21.12
C GLY A 165 -9.72 16.53 -19.89
N VAL A 166 -9.78 15.65 -18.90
CA VAL A 166 -10.44 15.86 -17.60
C VAL A 166 -9.55 15.31 -16.47
N GLU A 167 -9.86 15.69 -15.24
CA GLU A 167 -9.19 15.13 -14.08
C GLU A 167 -9.49 13.63 -13.95
N ILE A 168 -8.46 12.82 -13.68
CA ILE A 168 -8.60 11.40 -13.39
C ILE A 168 -8.18 11.06 -11.96
N VAL A 169 -8.78 10.02 -11.40
CA VAL A 169 -8.32 9.38 -10.18
C VAL A 169 -7.67 8.06 -10.58
N ALA A 170 -6.39 7.90 -10.25
CA ALA A 170 -5.63 6.68 -10.47
C ALA A 170 -5.41 5.97 -9.13
N LYS A 171 -5.89 4.73 -9.01
CA LYS A 171 -5.68 3.88 -7.84
C LYS A 171 -4.92 2.63 -8.24
N VAL A 172 -3.85 2.34 -7.55
CA VAL A 172 -2.98 1.20 -7.80
C VAL A 172 -2.97 0.24 -6.62
N GLU A 173 -2.97 -1.05 -6.93
CA GLU A 173 -2.53 -2.12 -6.04
C GLU A 173 -1.37 -2.82 -6.72
N ALA A 174 -0.19 -2.74 -6.13
CA ALA A 174 1.04 -3.31 -6.67
C ALA A 174 1.60 -4.36 -5.71
N THR A 175 1.86 -5.57 -6.22
CA THR A 175 2.50 -6.65 -5.47
C THR A 175 3.89 -6.89 -6.02
N PHE A 176 4.90 -6.78 -5.17
CA PHE A 176 6.30 -6.97 -5.49
C PHE A 176 6.78 -8.31 -4.96
N HIS A 177 7.71 -8.91 -5.68
CA HIS A 177 8.38 -10.13 -5.29
C HIS A 177 9.85 -9.83 -4.95
N SER A 178 10.33 -10.40 -3.84
CA SER A 178 11.74 -10.27 -3.46
C SER A 178 12.66 -10.98 -4.45
N VAL A 179 13.85 -10.45 -4.60
CA VAL A 179 14.93 -11.05 -5.41
C VAL A 179 15.66 -12.12 -4.62
#